data_762c4583374552d38b0df936d4ed769f
#
_entry.id   762c4583374552d38b0df936d4ed769f
#
_cell.length_a   1.000
_cell.length_b   1.000
_cell.length_c   1.000
_cell.angle_alpha   90.00
_cell.angle_beta   90.00
_cell.angle_gamma   90.00
#
_symmetry.space_group_name_H-M   'P 1'
#
loop_
_entity.id
_entity.type
_entity.pdbx_description
1 polymer ?
#
loop_
_entity_poly.entity_id
_entity_poly.type
_entity_poly.pdbx_seq_one_letter_code
_entity_poly.pdbx_strand_id
1 'polypeptide(L)'
;MNGESIVLVKGISGSGKSTRVYLFLDFLKSLGMELKPYMFTTLDGKSKQVGVYSEDFNMVFVGKYYEVGGIGRWQGYDIMTSRLCKAEGLSYFLEKTAEQGHGVLIDGAGTTASWRLRPLDLCGTAGFTNILHVRYDYRDDQWQEYCDRIVYRSGKLPKKDCMWDKHRTFQHDFERAVQEGNEVIEAGGNVVLHDMPYDAPVWDLGVHIFDFFEMPELGSEFKLHCEGSDYIQKNSYKTFNDGKEK
;
A
#
# COMPACT_ATOMS: atom_id res chain seq x y z
N MET A 1 -13.61 13.97 -2.37
CA MET A 1 -12.61 13.26 -3.21
C MET A 1 -13.37 12.49 -4.26
N ASN A 2 -12.88 12.44 -5.49
CA ASN A 2 -13.59 11.78 -6.57
C ASN A 2 -13.33 10.27 -6.48
N GLY A 3 -14.39 9.46 -6.61
CA GLY A 3 -14.31 7.98 -6.59
C GLY A 3 -13.52 7.33 -7.74
N GLU A 4 -12.82 8.14 -8.51
CA GLU A 4 -11.95 7.74 -9.62
C GLU A 4 -10.47 7.65 -9.22
N SER A 5 -10.18 7.67 -7.91
CA SER A 5 -8.80 7.71 -7.40
C SER A 5 -8.37 6.38 -6.83
N ILE A 6 -7.16 5.94 -7.17
CA ILE A 6 -6.53 4.77 -6.58
C ILE A 6 -5.11 5.07 -6.09
N VAL A 7 -4.79 4.59 -4.89
CA VAL A 7 -3.46 4.64 -4.30
C VAL A 7 -2.88 3.23 -4.24
N LEU A 8 -1.76 3.03 -4.90
CA LEU A 8 -1.02 1.77 -4.90
C LEU A 8 0.26 1.91 -4.09
N VAL A 9 0.41 1.08 -3.07
CA VAL A 9 1.63 1.02 -2.26
C VAL A 9 2.32 -0.31 -2.52
N LYS A 10 3.29 -0.32 -3.41
CA LYS A 10 3.99 -1.54 -3.86
C LYS A 10 5.40 -1.68 -3.27
N GLY A 11 5.99 -2.84 -3.48
CA GLY A 11 7.36 -3.16 -3.06
C GLY A 11 7.48 -4.54 -2.44
N ILE A 12 8.69 -5.02 -2.29
CA ILE A 12 8.94 -6.36 -1.74
C ILE A 12 8.56 -6.48 -0.26
N SER A 13 8.47 -7.70 0.24
CA SER A 13 8.19 -7.96 1.65
C SER A 13 9.28 -7.34 2.53
N GLY A 14 8.89 -6.75 3.66
CA GLY A 14 9.84 -6.11 4.58
C GLY A 14 10.18 -4.65 4.26
N SER A 15 9.72 -4.09 3.15
CA SER A 15 9.95 -2.66 2.81
C SER A 15 9.13 -1.65 3.63
N GLY A 16 8.35 -2.10 4.62
CA GLY A 16 7.64 -1.22 5.54
C GLY A 16 6.30 -0.64 5.03
N LYS A 17 5.79 -1.09 3.89
CA LYS A 17 4.52 -0.61 3.30
C LYS A 17 3.35 -0.59 4.28
N SER A 18 3.02 -1.75 4.82
CA SER A 18 1.86 -1.88 5.71
C SER A 18 2.01 -1.07 7.01
N THR A 19 3.25 -0.83 7.45
CA THR A 19 3.52 0.08 8.58
C THR A 19 3.14 1.50 8.24
N ARG A 20 3.52 1.99 7.05
CA ARG A 20 3.19 3.33 6.58
C ARG A 20 1.69 3.53 6.40
N VAL A 21 1.01 2.53 5.82
CA VAL A 21 -0.46 2.56 5.69
C VAL A 21 -1.14 2.54 7.06
N TYR A 22 -0.63 1.75 8.01
CA TYR A 22 -1.16 1.76 9.37
C TYR A 22 -1.02 3.14 10.03
N LEU A 23 0.16 3.77 9.96
CA LEU A 23 0.37 5.10 10.51
C LEU A 23 -0.55 6.15 9.88
N PHE A 24 -0.76 6.04 8.57
CA PHE A 24 -1.73 6.88 7.88
C PHE A 24 -3.15 6.70 8.42
N LEU A 25 -3.61 5.46 8.59
CA LEU A 25 -4.92 5.17 9.17
C LEU A 25 -5.04 5.61 10.64
N ASP A 26 -3.96 5.47 11.41
CA ASP A 26 -3.88 5.94 12.80
C ASP A 26 -4.03 7.47 12.88
N PHE A 27 -3.36 8.17 11.98
CA PHE A 27 -3.52 9.61 11.85
C PHE A 27 -4.95 10.02 11.49
N LEU A 28 -5.58 9.37 10.49
CA LEU A 28 -6.98 9.67 10.15
C LEU A 28 -7.90 9.49 11.37
N LYS A 29 -7.69 8.46 12.19
CA LYS A 29 -8.42 8.28 13.45
C LYS A 29 -8.14 9.40 14.44
N SER A 30 -6.90 9.89 14.54
CA SER A 30 -6.55 10.99 15.43
C SER A 30 -7.24 12.31 15.05
N LEU A 31 -7.59 12.47 13.78
CA LEU A 31 -8.41 13.57 13.28
C LEU A 31 -9.92 13.37 13.54
N GLY A 32 -10.32 12.28 14.19
CA GLY A 32 -11.72 11.93 14.46
C GLY A 32 -12.45 11.24 13.31
N MET A 33 -11.73 10.86 12.23
CA MET A 33 -12.34 10.17 11.10
C MET A 33 -12.71 8.72 11.48
N GLU A 34 -13.93 8.32 11.19
CA GLU A 34 -14.40 6.96 11.45
C GLU A 34 -13.94 6.00 10.35
N LEU A 35 -13.36 4.87 10.77
CA LEU A 35 -13.00 3.76 9.88
C LEU A 35 -14.00 2.61 10.07
N LYS A 36 -14.92 2.45 9.14
CA LYS A 36 -15.96 1.41 9.15
C LYS A 36 -15.51 0.13 8.45
N PRO A 37 -15.92 -1.07 8.90
CA PRO A 37 -15.69 -2.29 8.13
C PRO A 37 -16.26 -2.19 6.71
N TYR A 38 -15.44 -2.45 5.69
CA TYR A 38 -15.91 -2.51 4.32
C TYR A 38 -16.24 -3.93 3.91
N MET A 39 -17.53 -4.21 3.77
CA MET A 39 -18.07 -5.50 3.36
C MET A 39 -18.24 -5.54 1.86
N PHE A 40 -17.72 -6.58 1.21
CA PHE A 40 -17.80 -6.76 -0.24
C PHE A 40 -18.35 -8.14 -0.60
N THR A 41 -19.29 -8.18 -1.53
CA THR A 41 -19.83 -9.44 -2.06
C THR A 41 -18.94 -9.90 -3.22
N THR A 42 -18.21 -10.98 -2.99
CA THR A 42 -17.28 -11.57 -3.96
C THR A 42 -18.00 -12.31 -5.09
N LEU A 43 -17.29 -12.65 -6.16
CA LEU A 43 -17.86 -13.38 -7.33
C LEU A 43 -18.56 -14.69 -6.96
N ASP A 44 -18.17 -15.32 -5.86
CA ASP A 44 -18.83 -16.54 -5.34
C ASP A 44 -20.09 -16.23 -4.49
N GLY A 45 -20.55 -15.00 -4.50
CA GLY A 45 -21.76 -14.54 -3.78
C GLY A 45 -21.62 -14.38 -2.27
N LYS A 46 -20.39 -14.52 -1.73
CA LYS A 46 -20.16 -14.39 -0.28
C LYS A 46 -19.80 -12.98 0.09
N SER A 47 -20.46 -12.44 1.11
CA SER A 47 -20.07 -11.18 1.71
C SER A 47 -18.89 -11.38 2.66
N LYS A 48 -17.80 -10.63 2.43
CA LYS A 48 -16.56 -10.71 3.22
C LYS A 48 -16.07 -9.31 3.54
N GLN A 49 -15.54 -9.12 4.74
CA GLN A 49 -14.81 -7.91 5.03
C GLN A 49 -13.48 -7.93 4.28
N VAL A 50 -13.26 -6.93 3.42
CA VAL A 50 -12.05 -6.82 2.59
C VAL A 50 -11.16 -5.66 3.00
N GLY A 51 -11.63 -4.82 3.89
CA GLY A 51 -10.87 -3.66 4.36
C GLY A 51 -11.66 -2.80 5.34
N VAL A 52 -11.26 -1.55 5.42
CA VAL A 52 -11.99 -0.49 6.11
C VAL A 52 -12.30 0.65 5.14
N TYR A 53 -13.36 1.38 5.41
CA TYR A 53 -13.80 2.54 4.63
C TYR A 53 -13.84 3.77 5.51
N SER A 54 -13.31 4.87 5.04
CA SER A 54 -13.49 6.20 5.61
C SER A 54 -14.46 6.98 4.74
N GLU A 55 -15.57 7.40 5.33
CA GLU A 55 -16.56 8.25 4.65
C GLU A 55 -15.99 9.65 4.40
N ASP A 56 -15.31 10.22 5.41
CA ASP A 56 -14.69 11.54 5.33
C ASP A 56 -13.62 11.62 4.23
N PHE A 57 -12.87 10.53 4.05
CA PHE A 57 -11.83 10.42 3.02
C PHE A 57 -12.35 9.82 1.72
N ASN A 58 -13.58 9.29 1.72
CA ASN A 58 -14.22 8.57 0.63
C ASN A 58 -13.32 7.50 -0.01
N MET A 59 -12.67 6.68 0.82
CA MET A 59 -11.69 5.70 0.37
C MET A 59 -11.81 4.37 1.10
N VAL A 60 -11.69 3.28 0.35
CA VAL A 60 -11.57 1.91 0.85
C VAL A 60 -10.10 1.54 0.99
N PHE A 61 -9.67 1.21 2.19
CA PHE A 61 -8.32 0.72 2.50
C PHE A 61 -8.34 -0.81 2.54
N VAL A 62 -7.80 -1.44 1.50
CA VAL A 62 -7.88 -2.89 1.31
C VAL A 62 -6.82 -3.59 2.14
N GLY A 63 -7.24 -4.37 3.12
CA GLY A 63 -6.33 -5.10 4.01
C GLY A 63 -6.94 -5.39 5.37
N LYS A 64 -6.19 -6.08 6.21
CA LYS A 64 -6.60 -6.44 7.58
C LYS A 64 -6.14 -5.40 8.62
N TYR A 65 -6.39 -4.13 8.39
CA TYR A 65 -6.01 -3.05 9.31
C TYR A 65 -6.94 -2.91 10.52
N TYR A 66 -8.02 -3.64 10.55
CA TYR A 66 -9.01 -3.66 11.64
C TYR A 66 -8.67 -4.66 12.75
N GLU A 67 -7.83 -5.65 12.46
CA GLU A 67 -7.34 -6.62 13.45
C GLU A 67 -6.01 -6.12 14.03
N VAL A 68 -6.07 -5.24 15.02
CA VAL A 68 -4.86 -4.74 15.69
C VAL A 68 -4.34 -5.79 16.66
N GLY A 69 -3.27 -6.44 16.29
CA GLY A 69 -2.65 -7.51 17.08
C GLY A 69 -1.14 -7.39 17.24
N GLY A 70 -0.58 -6.20 17.39
CA GLY A 70 0.84 -5.97 17.62
C GLY A 70 1.70 -5.92 16.33
N ILE A 71 3.00 -5.69 16.54
CA ILE A 71 4.00 -5.48 15.49
C ILE A 71 4.01 -6.63 14.48
N GLY A 72 4.06 -6.31 13.21
CA GLY A 72 4.24 -7.27 12.12
C GLY A 72 3.00 -8.09 11.78
N ARG A 73 1.83 -7.78 12.36
CA ARG A 73 0.57 -8.46 12.06
C ARG A 73 -0.33 -7.72 11.09
N TRP A 74 0.04 -6.53 10.68
CA TRP A 74 -0.71 -5.83 9.63
C TRP A 74 -0.45 -6.49 8.30
N GLN A 75 -1.54 -6.80 7.65
CA GLN A 75 -1.52 -7.56 6.43
C GLN A 75 -2.36 -6.79 5.42
N GLY A 76 -1.66 -6.16 4.48
CA GLY A 76 -2.29 -5.48 3.37
C GLY A 76 -3.01 -6.44 2.41
N TYR A 77 -3.14 -6.02 1.17
CA TYR A 77 -3.83 -6.76 0.13
C TYR A 77 -3.35 -8.20 -0.08
N ASP A 78 -2.08 -8.52 0.16
CA ASP A 78 -1.52 -9.87 -0.05
C ASP A 78 -2.33 -10.98 0.66
N ILE A 79 -3.00 -10.66 1.76
CA ILE A 79 -3.90 -11.58 2.47
C ILE A 79 -5.31 -11.58 1.89
N MET A 80 -5.70 -10.50 1.24
CA MET A 80 -7.01 -10.37 0.65
C MET A 80 -7.14 -11.09 -0.71
N THR A 81 -6.02 -11.50 -1.34
CA THR A 81 -6.05 -12.24 -2.62
C THR A 81 -6.90 -13.48 -2.57
N SER A 82 -6.86 -14.24 -1.45
CA SER A 82 -7.71 -15.42 -1.26
C SER A 82 -9.20 -15.05 -1.09
N ARG A 83 -9.49 -13.85 -0.58
CA ARG A 83 -10.86 -13.37 -0.39
C ARG A 83 -11.44 -12.76 -1.65
N LEU A 84 -10.61 -12.11 -2.47
CA LEU A 84 -11.02 -11.51 -3.74
C LEU A 84 -10.94 -12.47 -4.93
N CYS A 85 -10.70 -13.77 -4.70
CA CYS A 85 -10.76 -14.81 -5.73
C CYS A 85 -9.82 -14.58 -6.93
N LYS A 86 -8.55 -14.25 -6.67
CA LYS A 86 -7.50 -14.05 -7.67
C LYS A 86 -7.69 -12.75 -8.51
N ALA A 87 -7.17 -12.76 -9.74
CA ALA A 87 -7.15 -11.58 -10.62
C ALA A 87 -8.57 -11.11 -11.03
N GLU A 88 -9.47 -12.04 -11.36
CA GLU A 88 -10.84 -11.73 -11.76
C GLU A 88 -11.62 -11.08 -10.61
N GLY A 89 -11.45 -11.61 -9.38
CA GLY A 89 -12.07 -11.02 -8.20
C GLY A 89 -11.53 -9.65 -7.86
N LEU A 90 -10.25 -9.38 -8.13
CA LEU A 90 -9.67 -8.05 -7.99
C LEU A 90 -10.28 -7.06 -8.98
N SER A 91 -10.35 -7.41 -10.26
CA SER A 91 -10.99 -6.56 -11.28
C SER A 91 -12.44 -6.26 -10.91
N TYR A 92 -13.21 -7.28 -10.56
CA TYR A 92 -14.59 -7.12 -10.12
C TYR A 92 -14.73 -6.23 -8.89
N PHE A 93 -13.82 -6.38 -7.91
CA PHE A 93 -13.79 -5.49 -6.74
C PHE A 93 -13.53 -4.05 -7.13
N LEU A 94 -12.52 -3.80 -7.97
CA LEU A 94 -12.16 -2.46 -8.41
C LEU A 94 -13.30 -1.79 -9.17
N GLU A 95 -13.90 -2.49 -10.15
CA GLU A 95 -15.06 -1.99 -10.91
C GLU A 95 -16.22 -1.62 -9.99
N LYS A 96 -16.61 -2.53 -9.09
CA LYS A 96 -17.75 -2.30 -8.18
C LYS A 96 -17.48 -1.20 -7.16
N THR A 97 -16.26 -1.02 -6.72
CA THR A 97 -15.89 0.04 -5.79
C THR A 97 -15.88 1.40 -6.50
N ALA A 98 -15.38 1.45 -7.74
CA ALA A 98 -15.42 2.65 -8.57
C ALA A 98 -16.87 3.04 -8.96
N GLU A 99 -17.74 2.06 -9.32
CA GLU A 99 -19.15 2.28 -9.58
C GLU A 99 -19.90 2.92 -8.36
N GLN A 100 -19.44 2.63 -7.14
CA GLN A 100 -19.95 3.24 -5.90
C GLN A 100 -19.38 4.64 -5.65
N GLY A 101 -18.46 5.10 -6.48
CA GLY A 101 -17.82 6.38 -6.34
C GLY A 101 -16.77 6.44 -5.23
N HIS A 102 -16.21 5.29 -4.81
CA HIS A 102 -15.18 5.22 -3.77
C HIS A 102 -13.78 5.13 -4.35
N GLY A 103 -12.85 5.87 -3.76
CA GLY A 103 -11.43 5.65 -3.98
C GLY A 103 -10.94 4.36 -3.32
N VAL A 104 -9.77 3.87 -3.73
CA VAL A 104 -9.19 2.64 -3.22
C VAL A 104 -7.72 2.83 -2.85
N LEU A 105 -7.30 2.34 -1.68
CA LEU A 105 -5.88 2.17 -1.35
C LEU A 105 -5.57 0.68 -1.23
N ILE A 106 -4.56 0.23 -1.97
CA ILE A 106 -4.06 -1.16 -1.95
C ILE A 106 -2.58 -1.15 -1.60
N ASP A 107 -2.20 -1.85 -0.51
CA ASP A 107 -0.81 -2.11 -0.21
C ASP A 107 -0.49 -3.60 -0.35
N GLY A 108 0.60 -3.94 -1.01
CA GLY A 108 1.03 -5.31 -1.12
C GLY A 108 2.07 -5.56 -2.19
N ALA A 109 2.61 -6.76 -2.19
CA ALA A 109 3.51 -7.21 -3.24
C ALA A 109 2.77 -7.51 -4.56
N GLY A 110 1.46 -7.70 -4.53
CA GLY A 110 0.60 -7.84 -5.71
C GLY A 110 0.98 -8.98 -6.68
N THR A 111 1.54 -10.06 -6.15
CA THR A 111 2.33 -11.04 -6.91
C THR A 111 1.59 -11.82 -7.99
N THR A 112 0.27 -11.97 -7.90
CA THR A 112 -0.50 -12.79 -8.86
C THR A 112 -1.37 -11.99 -9.82
N ALA A 113 -1.51 -10.70 -9.59
CA ALA A 113 -2.35 -9.82 -10.40
C ALA A 113 -1.75 -8.41 -10.56
N SER A 114 -0.42 -8.28 -10.48
CA SER A 114 0.26 -6.98 -10.56
C SER A 114 -0.05 -6.22 -11.84
N TRP A 115 -0.26 -6.94 -12.95
CA TRP A 115 -0.65 -6.38 -14.24
C TRP A 115 -2.03 -5.71 -14.21
N ARG A 116 -2.98 -6.17 -13.36
CA ARG A 116 -4.29 -5.53 -13.14
C ARG A 116 -4.21 -4.22 -12.38
N LEU A 117 -3.06 -3.94 -11.79
CA LEU A 117 -2.78 -2.72 -11.04
C LEU A 117 -1.82 -1.79 -11.81
N ARG A 118 -1.77 -1.90 -13.13
CA ARG A 118 -1.05 -0.96 -13.98
C ARG A 118 -1.97 0.15 -14.48
N PRO A 119 -1.44 1.34 -14.79
CA PRO A 119 -2.26 2.50 -15.11
C PRO A 119 -3.29 2.27 -16.23
N LEU A 120 -2.91 1.69 -17.35
CA LEU A 120 -3.84 1.43 -18.45
C LEU A 120 -4.95 0.44 -18.08
N ASP A 121 -4.62 -0.61 -17.32
CA ASP A 121 -5.59 -1.63 -16.91
C ASP A 121 -6.58 -1.03 -15.87
N LEU A 122 -6.08 -0.21 -14.94
CA LEU A 122 -6.92 0.49 -13.95
C LEU A 122 -7.86 1.49 -14.62
N CYS A 123 -7.37 2.25 -15.57
CA CYS A 123 -8.16 3.21 -16.33
C CYS A 123 -9.20 2.49 -17.21
N GLY A 124 -8.77 1.48 -17.97
CA GLY A 124 -9.64 0.78 -18.94
C GLY A 124 -10.67 -0.15 -18.32
N THR A 125 -10.32 -0.83 -17.22
CA THR A 125 -11.19 -1.85 -16.60
C THR A 125 -12.07 -1.27 -15.51
N ALA A 126 -11.55 -0.39 -14.66
CA ALA A 126 -12.26 0.10 -13.48
C ALA A 126 -12.52 1.62 -13.50
N GLY A 127 -12.04 2.35 -14.52
CA GLY A 127 -12.29 3.78 -14.68
C GLY A 127 -11.50 4.68 -13.70
N PHE A 128 -10.43 4.17 -13.07
CA PHE A 128 -9.58 5.00 -12.22
C PHE A 128 -8.69 5.89 -13.08
N THR A 129 -8.99 7.18 -13.11
CA THR A 129 -8.24 8.18 -13.90
C THR A 129 -7.22 8.95 -13.07
N ASN A 130 -7.34 8.90 -11.73
CA ASN A 130 -6.40 9.49 -10.78
C ASN A 130 -5.63 8.37 -10.06
N ILE A 131 -4.34 8.21 -10.34
CA ILE A 131 -3.52 7.09 -9.87
C ILE A 131 -2.30 7.63 -9.15
N LEU A 132 -2.16 7.29 -7.86
CA LEU A 132 -0.93 7.44 -7.11
C LEU A 132 -0.29 6.07 -6.93
N HIS A 133 0.93 5.89 -7.41
CA HIS A 133 1.68 4.67 -7.25
C HIS A 133 3.00 4.95 -6.53
N VAL A 134 3.13 4.49 -5.30
CA VAL A 134 4.35 4.60 -4.50
C VAL A 134 4.98 3.22 -4.36
N ARG A 135 6.21 3.07 -4.85
CA ARG A 135 7.00 1.85 -4.72
C ARG A 135 8.07 2.03 -3.64
N TYR A 136 8.22 1.04 -2.77
CA TYR A 136 9.32 0.95 -1.79
C TYR A 136 10.19 -0.23 -2.11
N ASP A 137 11.47 -0.01 -2.34
CA ASP A 137 12.38 -1.08 -2.72
C ASP A 137 13.77 -0.95 -2.08
N TYR A 138 14.49 -2.05 -2.09
CA TYR A 138 15.87 -2.09 -1.65
C TYR A 138 16.79 -1.91 -2.87
N ARG A 139 17.93 -1.24 -2.66
CA ARG A 139 19.00 -1.19 -3.65
C ARG A 139 19.77 -2.51 -3.66
N ASP A 140 20.50 -2.76 -4.72
CA ASP A 140 21.28 -3.98 -4.92
C ASP A 140 22.33 -4.24 -3.81
N ASP A 141 22.86 -3.20 -3.19
CA ASP A 141 23.81 -3.25 -2.09
C ASP A 141 23.17 -3.52 -0.71
N GLN A 142 21.84 -3.48 -0.60
CA GLN A 142 21.08 -3.60 0.65
C GLN A 142 20.57 -5.01 0.94
N TRP A 143 21.13 -6.04 0.28
CA TRP A 143 20.72 -7.43 0.45
C TRP A 143 20.80 -7.92 1.91
N GLN A 144 21.87 -7.57 2.62
CA GLN A 144 22.04 -8.03 4.00
C GLN A 144 20.96 -7.46 4.91
N GLU A 145 20.67 -6.16 4.79
CA GLU A 145 19.64 -5.52 5.59
C GLU A 145 18.25 -6.07 5.29
N TYR A 146 17.97 -6.37 4.03
CA TYR A 146 16.75 -7.07 3.64
C TYR A 146 16.64 -8.43 4.36
N CYS A 147 17.71 -9.24 4.35
CA CYS A 147 17.75 -10.52 5.04
C CYS A 147 17.48 -10.36 6.53
N ASP A 148 18.11 -9.41 7.19
CA ASP A 148 17.97 -9.16 8.63
C ASP A 148 16.53 -8.81 8.99
N ARG A 149 15.87 -7.99 8.19
CA ARG A 149 14.45 -7.65 8.38
C ARG A 149 13.52 -8.85 8.18
N ILE A 150 13.79 -9.69 7.19
CA ILE A 150 12.99 -10.90 6.96
C ILE A 150 13.20 -11.93 8.06
N VAL A 151 14.44 -12.12 8.52
CA VAL A 151 14.75 -13.00 9.66
C VAL A 151 14.05 -12.49 10.93
N TYR A 152 14.14 -11.19 11.20
CA TYR A 152 13.43 -10.57 12.33
C TYR A 152 11.92 -10.84 12.29
N ARG A 153 11.30 -10.70 11.11
CA ARG A 153 9.85 -10.87 10.94
C ARG A 153 9.41 -12.32 10.96
N SER A 154 10.16 -13.24 10.34
CA SER A 154 9.74 -14.61 10.06
C SER A 154 10.56 -15.70 10.74
N GLY A 155 11.71 -15.35 11.33
CA GLY A 155 12.66 -16.30 11.90
C GLY A 155 13.41 -17.13 10.84
N LYS A 156 13.26 -16.83 9.55
CA LYS A 156 13.83 -17.62 8.44
C LYS A 156 14.56 -16.72 7.46
N LEU A 157 15.75 -17.16 7.04
CA LEU A 157 16.50 -16.52 5.97
C LEU A 157 15.73 -16.65 4.63
N PRO A 158 15.60 -15.57 3.87
CA PRO A 158 15.03 -15.63 2.54
C PRO A 158 15.99 -16.39 1.60
N LYS A 159 15.44 -17.11 0.64
CA LYS A 159 16.22 -17.69 -0.44
C LYS A 159 16.62 -16.58 -1.42
N LYS A 160 17.91 -16.31 -1.54
CA LYS A 160 18.45 -15.19 -2.33
C LYS A 160 17.88 -15.14 -3.75
N ASP A 161 17.92 -16.25 -4.46
CA ASP A 161 17.49 -16.32 -5.86
C ASP A 161 16.00 -15.97 -6.04
N CYS A 162 15.13 -16.51 -5.17
CA CYS A 162 13.69 -16.22 -5.24
C CYS A 162 13.33 -14.75 -4.93
N MET A 163 14.15 -14.07 -4.14
CA MET A 163 13.85 -12.71 -3.71
C MET A 163 14.40 -11.67 -4.69
N TRP A 164 15.58 -11.98 -5.26
CA TRP A 164 16.17 -11.13 -6.30
C TRP A 164 15.39 -11.17 -7.60
N ASP A 165 14.80 -12.32 -7.94
CA ASP A 165 13.88 -12.42 -9.06
C ASP A 165 12.60 -11.62 -8.84
N LYS A 166 12.10 -11.60 -7.59
CA LYS A 166 10.96 -10.74 -7.22
C LYS A 166 11.31 -9.26 -7.31
N HIS A 167 12.48 -8.85 -6.82
CA HIS A 167 12.95 -7.47 -6.94
C HIS A 167 12.98 -7.02 -8.40
N ARG A 168 13.62 -7.81 -9.29
CA ARG A 168 13.63 -7.52 -10.73
C ARG A 168 12.24 -7.46 -11.35
N THR A 169 11.33 -8.35 -10.94
CA THR A 169 9.94 -8.33 -11.39
C THR A 169 9.24 -7.04 -10.99
N PHE A 170 9.44 -6.57 -9.75
CA PHE A 170 8.85 -5.31 -9.29
C PHE A 170 9.45 -4.09 -9.99
N GLN A 171 10.76 -4.11 -10.25
CA GLN A 171 11.41 -3.07 -11.02
C GLN A 171 10.80 -2.98 -12.43
N HIS A 172 10.72 -4.09 -13.13
CA HIS A 172 10.12 -4.15 -14.47
C HIS A 172 8.64 -3.74 -14.48
N ASP A 173 7.86 -4.16 -13.48
CA ASP A 173 6.46 -3.74 -13.35
C ASP A 173 6.34 -2.23 -13.12
N PHE A 174 7.29 -1.63 -12.40
CA PHE A 174 7.30 -0.18 -12.19
C PHE A 174 7.71 0.59 -13.45
N GLU A 175 8.72 0.12 -14.17
CA GLU A 175 9.12 0.70 -15.46
C GLU A 175 7.96 0.70 -16.46
N ARG A 176 7.19 -0.40 -16.51
CA ARG A 176 5.96 -0.45 -17.31
C ARG A 176 4.89 0.50 -16.79
N ALA A 177 4.72 0.62 -15.48
CA ALA A 177 3.76 1.56 -14.92
C ALA A 177 4.11 3.01 -15.28
N VAL A 178 5.39 3.37 -15.41
CA VAL A 178 5.83 4.67 -15.89
C VAL A 178 5.43 4.89 -17.36
N GLN A 179 5.65 3.89 -18.22
CA GLN A 179 5.28 3.99 -19.65
C GLN A 179 3.75 4.14 -19.81
N GLU A 180 2.99 3.24 -19.20
CA GLU A 180 1.52 3.25 -19.25
C GLU A 180 0.93 4.49 -18.57
N GLY A 181 1.59 5.01 -17.52
CA GLY A 181 1.19 6.25 -16.86
C GLY A 181 1.25 7.46 -17.79
N ASN A 182 2.28 7.55 -18.62
CA ASN A 182 2.37 8.61 -19.62
C ASN A 182 1.20 8.55 -20.64
N GLU A 183 0.82 7.35 -21.07
CA GLU A 183 -0.32 7.17 -21.98
C GLU A 183 -1.64 7.61 -21.34
N VAL A 184 -1.84 7.30 -20.04
CA VAL A 184 -3.02 7.75 -19.30
C VAL A 184 -3.02 9.27 -19.13
N ILE A 185 -1.87 9.91 -18.87
CA ILE A 185 -1.73 11.37 -18.77
C ILE A 185 -2.06 12.02 -20.12
N GLU A 186 -1.55 11.49 -21.22
CA GLU A 186 -1.85 11.98 -22.58
C GLU A 186 -3.35 11.88 -22.91
N ALA A 187 -4.04 10.89 -22.33
CA ALA A 187 -5.48 10.73 -22.44
C ALA A 187 -6.29 11.61 -21.45
N GLY A 188 -5.64 12.46 -20.66
CA GLY A 188 -6.28 13.39 -19.73
C GLY A 188 -6.44 12.88 -18.29
N GLY A 189 -5.86 11.72 -17.96
CA GLY A 189 -5.79 11.24 -16.58
C GLY A 189 -4.66 11.88 -15.76
N ASN A 190 -4.65 11.64 -14.47
CA ASN A 190 -3.62 12.07 -13.54
C ASN A 190 -2.89 10.86 -12.95
N VAL A 191 -1.61 10.68 -13.28
CA VAL A 191 -0.80 9.57 -12.78
C VAL A 191 0.46 10.12 -12.14
N VAL A 192 0.62 9.85 -10.84
CA VAL A 192 1.80 10.23 -10.06
C VAL A 192 2.51 8.95 -9.60
N LEU A 193 3.81 8.85 -9.92
CA LEU A 193 4.63 7.68 -9.58
C LEU A 193 5.82 8.10 -8.74
N HIS A 194 6.01 7.43 -7.59
CA HIS A 194 7.16 7.63 -6.72
C HIS A 194 7.93 6.32 -6.54
N ASP A 195 9.23 6.36 -6.80
CA ASP A 195 10.16 5.26 -6.51
C ASP A 195 10.99 5.63 -5.29
N MET A 196 10.65 5.03 -4.15
CA MET A 196 11.18 5.37 -2.86
C MET A 196 12.11 4.27 -2.34
N PRO A 197 13.24 4.62 -1.70
CA PRO A 197 14.03 3.63 -0.99
C PRO A 197 13.23 3.08 0.20
N TYR A 198 13.49 1.81 0.57
CA TYR A 198 12.80 1.16 1.69
C TYR A 198 12.98 1.90 3.03
N ASP A 199 14.10 2.60 3.19
CA ASP A 199 14.48 3.40 4.35
C ASP A 199 14.02 4.86 4.29
N ALA A 200 13.22 5.22 3.29
CA ALA A 200 12.53 6.51 3.27
C ALA A 200 11.78 6.74 4.58
N PRO A 201 11.62 8.00 5.01
CA PRO A 201 10.93 8.31 6.25
C PRO A 201 9.55 7.62 6.33
N VAL A 202 9.13 7.20 7.52
CA VAL A 202 7.86 6.46 7.69
C VAL A 202 6.63 7.30 7.37
N TRP A 203 6.76 8.62 7.39
CA TRP A 203 5.71 9.58 7.09
C TRP A 203 5.61 9.94 5.60
N ASP A 204 6.57 9.55 4.75
CA ASP A 204 6.60 9.95 3.34
C ASP A 204 5.34 9.53 2.56
N LEU A 205 4.84 8.29 2.78
CA LEU A 205 3.63 7.82 2.11
C LEU A 205 2.42 8.73 2.38
N GLY A 206 2.19 9.12 3.62
CA GLY A 206 1.06 9.97 3.94
C GLY A 206 1.20 11.37 3.35
N VAL A 207 2.42 11.92 3.33
CA VAL A 207 2.69 13.19 2.64
C VAL A 207 2.34 13.07 1.17
N HIS A 208 2.83 12.03 0.47
CA HIS A 208 2.50 11.82 -0.95
C HIS A 208 1.00 11.63 -1.18
N ILE A 209 0.29 10.95 -0.26
CA ILE A 209 -1.18 10.80 -0.37
C ILE A 209 -1.86 12.16 -0.22
N PHE A 210 -1.49 12.96 0.79
CA PHE A 210 -2.10 14.26 1.02
C PHE A 210 -1.78 15.26 -0.11
N ASP A 211 -0.56 15.27 -0.63
CA ASP A 211 -0.17 16.09 -1.78
C ASP A 211 -0.98 15.69 -3.03
N PHE A 212 -1.14 14.39 -3.28
CA PHE A 212 -1.93 13.87 -4.40
C PHE A 212 -3.42 14.28 -4.33
N PHE A 213 -3.95 14.42 -3.12
CA PHE A 213 -5.32 14.89 -2.89
C PHE A 213 -5.40 16.39 -2.63
N GLU A 214 -4.35 17.15 -2.90
CA GLU A 214 -4.29 18.61 -2.74
C GLU A 214 -4.56 19.08 -1.29
N MET A 215 -4.05 18.34 -0.30
CA MET A 215 -4.15 18.62 1.14
C MET A 215 -2.77 18.71 1.83
N PRO A 216 -1.84 19.54 1.35
CA PRO A 216 -0.44 19.54 1.83
C PRO A 216 -0.30 19.92 3.31
N GLU A 217 -1.25 20.68 3.87
CA GLU A 217 -1.29 21.01 5.30
C GLU A 217 -1.47 19.74 6.16
N LEU A 218 -2.35 18.82 5.75
CA LEU A 218 -2.51 17.52 6.44
C LEU A 218 -1.26 16.66 6.31
N GLY A 219 -0.52 16.76 5.21
CA GLY A 219 0.78 16.12 5.05
C GLY A 219 1.80 16.59 6.10
N SER A 220 1.83 17.87 6.38
CA SER A 220 2.68 18.46 7.42
C SER A 220 2.29 18.02 8.82
N GLU A 221 0.98 17.98 9.12
CA GLU A 221 0.46 17.50 10.41
C GLU A 221 0.73 15.99 10.58
N PHE A 222 0.57 15.19 9.53
CA PHE A 222 0.88 13.77 9.54
C PHE A 222 2.35 13.51 9.84
N LYS A 223 3.26 14.27 9.27
CA LYS A 223 4.68 14.17 9.58
C LYS A 223 4.94 14.39 11.07
N LEU A 224 4.37 15.43 11.66
CA LEU A 224 4.49 15.72 13.10
C LEU A 224 3.89 14.60 13.96
N HIS A 225 2.73 14.06 13.56
CA HIS A 225 2.11 12.92 14.22
C HIS A 225 3.03 11.69 14.23
N CYS A 226 3.65 11.38 13.10
CA CYS A 226 4.60 10.27 13.01
C CYS A 226 5.86 10.50 13.87
N GLU A 227 6.44 11.69 13.85
CA GLU A 227 7.62 12.04 14.64
C GLU A 227 7.36 11.97 16.16
N GLY A 228 6.14 12.28 16.60
CA GLY A 228 5.68 12.16 17.99
C GLY A 228 5.21 10.75 18.39
N SER A 229 5.11 9.82 17.45
CA SER A 229 4.52 8.51 17.71
C SER A 229 5.45 7.58 18.49
N ASP A 230 5.04 7.24 19.70
CA ASP A 230 5.64 6.18 20.53
C ASP A 230 5.76 4.83 19.81
N TYR A 231 4.87 4.59 18.86
CA TYR A 231 4.85 3.38 18.06
C TYR A 231 6.11 3.21 17.22
N ILE A 232 6.57 4.29 16.57
CA ILE A 232 7.78 4.29 15.76
C ILE A 232 9.00 4.06 16.64
N GLN A 233 9.05 4.73 17.81
CA GLN A 233 10.15 4.60 18.74
C GLN A 233 10.25 3.18 19.32
N LYS A 234 9.14 2.55 19.69
CA LYS A 234 9.10 1.21 20.30
C LYS A 234 9.26 0.06 19.32
N ASN A 235 8.98 0.28 18.05
CA ASN A 235 8.79 -0.78 17.05
C ASN A 235 9.69 -0.64 15.83
N SER A 236 10.66 0.27 15.84
CA SER A 236 11.66 0.34 14.78
C SER A 236 12.58 -0.89 14.83
N TYR A 237 12.88 -1.46 13.68
CA TYR A 237 13.85 -2.56 13.54
C TYR A 237 15.20 -2.23 14.18
N LYS A 238 15.67 -0.97 14.08
CA LYS A 238 16.91 -0.49 14.71
C LYS A 238 16.84 -0.58 16.23
N THR A 239 15.77 -0.10 16.84
CA THR A 239 15.58 -0.13 18.31
C THR A 239 15.59 -1.57 18.87
N PHE A 240 15.09 -2.53 18.09
CA PHE A 240 15.09 -3.93 18.49
C PHE A 240 16.49 -4.56 18.45
N ASN A 241 17.31 -4.23 17.46
CA ASN A 241 18.69 -4.73 17.36
C ASN A 241 19.59 -4.12 18.43
N ASP A 242 19.44 -2.83 18.70
CA ASP A 242 20.20 -2.13 19.76
C ASP A 242 19.90 -2.72 21.17
N GLY A 243 18.76 -3.36 21.37
CA GLY A 243 18.39 -4.06 22.60
C GLY A 243 18.94 -5.49 22.72
N LYS A 244 19.43 -6.09 21.61
CA LYS A 244 20.00 -7.46 21.62
C LYS A 244 21.53 -7.48 21.84
N GLU A 245 22.19 -6.36 21.73
CA GLU A 245 23.64 -6.22 22.02
C GLU A 245 23.92 -5.95 23.51
N LYS A 246 22.93 -6.13 24.38
CA LYS A 246 23.06 -6.08 25.85
C LYS A 246 22.67 -7.42 26.45
#